data_6255f5cc1772f8b4ec547bb010bccf60
#
_entry.id   6255f5cc1772f8b4ec547bb010bccf60
#
_cell.length_a   1.000
_cell.length_b   1.000
_cell.length_c   1.000
_cell.angle_alpha   90.00
_cell.angle_beta   90.00
_cell.angle_gamma   90.00
#
_symmetry.space_group_name_H-M   'P 1'
#
loop_
_entity.id
_entity.type
_entity.pdbx_description
1 polymer ?
#
loop_
_entity_poly.entity_id
_entity_poly.type
_entity_poly.pdbx_seq_one_letter_code
_entity_poly.pdbx_strand_id
1 'polypeptide(L)'
;MGIVGVNSNDSEQSPEDSFEQMQFVAERLGLDDMHFLFLHDATQEVAKKFGAKVNPEVFLFNRKRELVYKGAIDDCWENEAMVTAVYLEDAIEEALDGMEIDYPEIPATGTAIIWKK
;
A
#
# COMPACT_ATOMS: atom_id res chain seq x y z
N MET A 1 8.66 -5.74 -11.90
CA MET A 1 7.84 -5.73 -10.67
C MET A 1 6.53 -4.99 -10.95
N GLY A 2 5.41 -5.54 -10.50
CA GLY A 2 4.13 -4.86 -10.59
C GLY A 2 3.76 -4.19 -9.27
N ILE A 3 3.12 -3.03 -9.34
CA ILE A 3 2.64 -2.30 -8.16
C ILE A 3 1.15 -2.07 -8.32
N VAL A 4 0.39 -2.37 -7.27
CA VAL A 4 -1.05 -2.16 -7.22
C VAL A 4 -1.37 -1.34 -5.98
N GLY A 5 -2.04 -0.21 -6.16
CA GLY A 5 -2.59 0.58 -5.07
C GLY A 5 -4.06 0.20 -4.85
N VAL A 6 -4.46 0.05 -3.61
CA VAL A 6 -5.84 -0.30 -3.25
C VAL A 6 -6.36 0.70 -2.25
N ASN A 7 -7.47 1.36 -2.56
CA ASN A 7 -8.15 2.27 -1.65
C ASN A 7 -9.38 1.57 -1.07
N SER A 8 -9.35 1.33 0.23
CA SER A 8 -10.40 0.61 0.96
C SER A 8 -11.20 1.49 1.92
N ASN A 9 -10.92 2.80 1.98
CA ASN A 9 -11.70 3.70 2.83
C ASN A 9 -13.16 3.78 2.35
N ASP A 10 -14.08 3.85 3.30
CA ASP A 10 -15.49 4.00 2.98
C ASP A 10 -15.75 5.39 2.37
N SER A 11 -16.16 5.41 1.08
CA SER A 11 -16.36 6.65 0.34
C SER A 11 -17.60 7.44 0.79
N GLU A 12 -18.53 6.83 1.51
CA GLU A 12 -19.67 7.55 2.09
C GLU A 12 -19.23 8.43 3.25
N GLN A 13 -18.31 7.95 4.07
CA GLN A 13 -17.73 8.72 5.19
C GLN A 13 -16.57 9.60 4.74
N SER A 14 -15.89 9.23 3.66
CA SER A 14 -14.73 9.94 3.13
C SER A 14 -14.93 10.17 1.62
N PRO A 15 -15.68 11.22 1.22
CA PRO A 15 -15.98 11.47 -0.20
C PRO A 15 -14.76 11.68 -1.08
N GLU A 16 -13.65 12.14 -0.53
CA GLU A 16 -12.38 12.28 -1.25
C GLU A 16 -11.78 10.93 -1.68
N ASP A 17 -12.27 9.83 -1.09
CA ASP A 17 -11.87 8.46 -1.44
C ASP A 17 -12.85 7.78 -2.39
N SER A 18 -13.79 8.51 -3.01
CA SER A 18 -14.73 7.96 -3.98
C SER A 18 -14.00 7.51 -5.23
N PHE A 19 -14.64 6.59 -5.97
CA PHE A 19 -14.09 6.11 -7.26
C PHE A 19 -13.84 7.25 -8.24
N GLU A 20 -14.74 8.23 -8.30
CA GLU A 20 -14.58 9.41 -9.15
C GLU A 20 -13.33 10.22 -8.78
N GLN A 21 -13.10 10.43 -7.48
CA GLN A 21 -11.93 11.13 -7.01
C GLN A 21 -10.65 10.33 -7.27
N MET A 22 -10.71 9.00 -7.15
CA MET A 22 -9.59 8.14 -7.50
C MET A 22 -9.21 8.26 -8.97
N GLN A 23 -10.19 8.32 -9.86
CA GLN A 23 -9.95 8.51 -11.29
C GLN A 23 -9.26 9.85 -11.55
N PHE A 24 -9.71 10.91 -10.89
CA PHE A 24 -9.12 12.24 -10.99
C PHE A 24 -7.66 12.26 -10.52
N VAL A 25 -7.37 11.62 -9.40
CA VAL A 25 -6.01 11.50 -8.87
C VAL A 25 -5.12 10.69 -9.82
N ALA A 26 -5.63 9.59 -10.36
CA ALA A 26 -4.90 8.75 -11.29
C ALA A 26 -4.50 9.52 -12.56
N GLU A 27 -5.40 10.31 -13.11
CA GLU A 27 -5.12 11.17 -14.27
C GLU A 27 -4.07 12.22 -13.93
N ARG A 28 -4.24 12.91 -12.80
CA ARG A 28 -3.33 13.97 -12.38
C ARG A 28 -1.91 13.47 -12.15
N LEU A 29 -1.76 12.26 -11.62
CA LEU A 29 -0.46 11.66 -11.34
C LEU A 29 0.11 10.85 -12.52
N GLY A 30 -0.66 10.67 -13.60
CA GLY A 30 -0.21 9.90 -14.77
C GLY A 30 0.00 8.42 -14.46
N LEU A 31 -0.83 7.82 -13.63
CA LEU A 31 -0.65 6.44 -13.19
C LEU A 31 -0.73 5.43 -14.33
N ASP A 32 -1.54 5.68 -15.35
CA ASP A 32 -1.63 4.81 -16.53
C ASP A 32 -0.29 4.70 -17.26
N ASP A 33 0.42 5.83 -17.37
CA ASP A 33 1.74 5.87 -18.02
C ASP A 33 2.81 5.12 -17.19
N MET A 34 2.57 4.98 -15.90
CA MET A 34 3.47 4.29 -14.98
C MET A 34 3.16 2.80 -14.84
N HIS A 35 2.15 2.30 -15.56
CA HIS A 35 1.63 0.94 -15.41
C HIS A 35 1.25 0.60 -13.96
N PHE A 36 0.75 1.59 -13.24
CA PHE A 36 0.32 1.46 -11.86
C PHE A 36 -1.19 1.24 -11.83
N LEU A 37 -1.62 0.11 -11.27
CA LEU A 37 -3.05 -0.17 -11.08
C LEU A 37 -3.53 0.48 -9.78
N PHE A 38 -4.59 1.25 -9.86
CA PHE A 38 -5.21 1.88 -8.70
C PHE A 38 -6.65 1.40 -8.59
N LEU A 39 -6.92 0.56 -7.60
CA LEU A 39 -8.17 -0.17 -7.45
C LEU A 39 -9.00 0.37 -6.29
N HIS A 40 -10.32 0.39 -6.48
CA HIS A 40 -11.28 0.76 -5.44
C HIS A 40 -11.86 -0.50 -4.80
N ASP A 41 -11.54 -0.73 -3.52
CA ASP A 41 -12.04 -1.85 -2.72
C ASP A 41 -13.34 -1.44 -2.03
N ALA A 42 -14.41 -1.28 -2.81
CA ALA A 42 -15.68 -0.74 -2.34
C ALA A 42 -16.33 -1.59 -1.23
N THR A 43 -16.16 -2.91 -1.29
CA THR A 43 -16.70 -3.84 -0.29
C THR A 43 -15.80 -4.00 0.92
N GLN A 44 -14.57 -3.51 0.83
CA GLN A 44 -13.52 -3.65 1.85
C GLN A 44 -13.07 -5.09 2.10
N GLU A 45 -13.42 -5.99 1.19
CA GLU A 45 -13.04 -7.41 1.29
C GLU A 45 -11.53 -7.62 1.14
N VAL A 46 -10.87 -6.86 0.26
CA VAL A 46 -9.42 -6.98 0.03
C VAL A 46 -8.67 -6.59 1.30
N ALA A 47 -9.01 -5.44 1.89
CA ALA A 47 -8.39 -4.99 3.14
C ALA A 47 -8.57 -6.02 4.25
N LYS A 48 -9.78 -6.58 4.38
CA LYS A 48 -10.07 -7.60 5.40
C LYS A 48 -9.27 -8.88 5.19
N LYS A 49 -9.17 -9.36 3.95
CA LYS A 49 -8.41 -10.57 3.63
C LYS A 49 -6.93 -10.42 3.93
N PHE A 50 -6.36 -9.25 3.67
CA PHE A 50 -4.95 -8.98 3.95
C PHE A 50 -4.69 -8.63 5.41
N GLY A 51 -5.73 -8.35 6.18
CA GLY A 51 -5.59 -7.90 7.56
C GLY A 51 -5.07 -6.47 7.67
N ALA A 52 -5.29 -5.66 6.65
CA ALA A 52 -4.89 -4.26 6.65
C ALA A 52 -5.69 -3.45 7.68
N LYS A 53 -5.04 -2.51 8.35
CA LYS A 53 -5.64 -1.70 9.42
C LYS A 53 -5.43 -0.21 9.25
N VAL A 54 -4.35 0.18 8.56
CA VAL A 54 -3.95 1.58 8.43
C VAL A 54 -3.56 1.90 6.99
N ASN A 55 -3.48 3.18 6.69
CA ASN A 55 -3.00 3.73 5.42
C ASN A 55 -1.75 4.60 5.68
N PRO A 56 -0.64 4.40 4.99
CA PRO A 56 -0.37 3.30 4.07
C PRO A 56 0.06 2.02 4.77
N GLU A 57 -0.26 0.90 4.18
CA GLU A 57 0.24 -0.41 4.61
C GLU A 57 0.56 -1.22 3.35
N VAL A 58 1.70 -1.89 3.31
CA VAL A 58 2.14 -2.59 2.11
C VAL A 58 2.28 -4.09 2.33
N PHE A 59 2.12 -4.82 1.24
CA PHE A 59 2.23 -6.27 1.20
C PHE A 59 3.06 -6.63 -0.04
N LEU A 60 4.22 -7.27 0.19
CA LEU A 60 5.14 -7.64 -0.88
C LEU A 60 5.12 -9.15 -1.09
N PHE A 61 4.96 -9.56 -2.35
CA PHE A 61 4.95 -10.95 -2.76
C PHE A 61 6.15 -11.24 -3.66
N ASN A 62 6.75 -12.43 -3.52
CA ASN A 62 7.83 -12.86 -4.39
C ASN A 62 7.29 -13.44 -5.71
N ARG A 63 8.19 -13.95 -6.58
CA ARG A 63 7.81 -14.55 -7.86
C ARG A 63 6.94 -15.79 -7.72
N LYS A 64 6.99 -16.45 -6.57
CA LYS A 64 6.16 -17.62 -6.26
C LYS A 64 4.81 -17.23 -5.65
N ARG A 65 4.51 -15.93 -5.58
CA ARG A 65 3.29 -15.37 -5.00
C ARG A 65 3.16 -15.64 -3.50
N GLU A 66 4.28 -15.77 -2.82
CA GLU A 66 4.33 -15.88 -1.37
C GLU A 66 4.53 -14.51 -0.74
N LEU A 67 3.80 -14.22 0.34
CA LEU A 67 3.97 -12.97 1.09
C LEU A 67 5.32 -13.01 1.80
N VAL A 68 6.21 -12.06 1.47
CA VAL A 68 7.55 -12.01 2.04
C VAL A 68 7.80 -10.78 2.91
N TYR A 69 6.97 -9.74 2.78
CA TYR A 69 7.05 -8.55 3.62
C TYR A 69 5.66 -7.92 3.77
N LYS A 70 5.37 -7.42 4.98
CA LYS A 70 4.17 -6.60 5.21
C LYS A 70 4.47 -5.50 6.23
N GLY A 71 3.81 -4.37 6.06
CA GLY A 71 3.84 -3.29 7.03
C GLY A 71 4.21 -1.94 6.46
N ALA A 72 5.13 -1.25 7.12
CA ALA A 72 5.51 0.13 6.81
C ALA A 72 6.33 0.24 5.53
N ILE A 73 6.11 1.33 4.80
CA ILE A 73 6.96 1.71 3.65
C ILE A 73 8.32 2.17 4.17
N ASP A 74 8.31 3.04 5.17
CA ASP A 74 9.49 3.62 5.79
C ASP A 74 9.19 3.97 7.25
N ASP A 75 10.10 4.65 7.91
CA ASP A 75 9.96 5.00 9.34
C ASP A 75 9.25 6.34 9.59
N CYS A 76 8.81 7.04 8.53
CA CYS A 76 8.08 8.30 8.69
C CYS A 76 7.13 8.57 7.52
N TRP A 77 5.89 8.05 7.60
CA TRP A 77 4.88 8.24 6.56
C TRP A 77 4.42 9.70 6.43
N GLU A 78 4.62 10.51 7.46
CA GLU A 78 4.11 11.88 7.52
C GLU A 78 5.00 12.89 6.78
N ASN A 79 6.30 12.64 6.71
CA ASN A 79 7.25 13.59 6.15
C ASN A 79 8.46 12.87 5.54
N GLU A 80 8.54 12.89 4.22
CA GLU A 80 9.61 12.27 3.46
C GLU A 80 11.02 12.76 3.90
N ALA A 81 11.14 14.03 4.26
CA ALA A 81 12.41 14.61 4.70
C ALA A 81 12.92 14.03 6.03
N MET A 82 12.04 13.41 6.80
CA MET A 82 12.38 12.81 8.10
C MET A 82 12.63 11.30 8.02
N VAL A 83 12.55 10.71 6.83
CA VAL A 83 12.77 9.28 6.64
C VAL A 83 14.24 8.94 6.87
N THR A 84 14.49 7.97 7.75
CA THR A 84 15.82 7.44 8.02
C THR A 84 15.97 5.95 7.71
N ALA A 85 14.84 5.23 7.59
CA ALA A 85 14.82 3.81 7.24
C ALA A 85 13.81 3.56 6.13
N VAL A 86 14.21 2.79 5.12
CA VAL A 86 13.42 2.53 3.90
C VAL A 86 13.06 1.05 3.81
N TYR A 87 12.26 0.59 4.73
CA TYR A 87 11.95 -0.83 4.93
C TYR A 87 11.46 -1.56 3.69
N LEU A 88 10.52 -0.97 2.96
CA LEU A 88 9.98 -1.60 1.76
C LEU A 88 11.03 -1.69 0.66
N GLU A 89 11.79 -0.64 0.45
CA GLU A 89 12.85 -0.60 -0.56
C GLU A 89 13.90 -1.67 -0.30
N ASP A 90 14.33 -1.81 0.96
CA ASP A 90 15.27 -2.85 1.36
C ASP A 90 14.70 -4.25 1.13
N ALA A 91 13.43 -4.46 1.47
CA ALA A 91 12.75 -5.74 1.26
C ALA A 91 12.64 -6.09 -0.23
N ILE A 92 12.36 -5.12 -1.08
CA ILE A 92 12.29 -5.32 -2.53
C ILE A 92 13.66 -5.74 -3.06
N GLU A 93 14.73 -5.07 -2.67
CA GLU A 93 16.09 -5.42 -3.08
C GLU A 93 16.46 -6.85 -2.67
N GLU A 94 16.20 -7.21 -1.41
CA GLU A 94 16.45 -8.55 -0.90
C GLU A 94 15.65 -9.60 -1.67
N ALA A 95 14.37 -9.34 -1.95
CA ALA A 95 13.52 -10.25 -2.70
C ALA A 95 14.01 -10.43 -4.15
N LEU A 96 14.45 -9.36 -4.81
CA LEU A 96 14.98 -9.42 -6.17
C LEU A 96 16.29 -10.21 -6.25
N ASP A 97 17.10 -10.14 -5.20
CA ASP A 97 18.36 -10.87 -5.10
C ASP A 97 18.18 -12.33 -4.65
N GLY A 98 16.94 -12.76 -4.41
CA GLY A 98 16.63 -14.10 -3.94
C GLY A 98 17.05 -14.39 -2.51
N MET A 99 17.24 -13.33 -1.71
CA MET A 99 17.65 -13.44 -0.32
C MET A 99 16.42 -13.50 0.61
N GLU A 100 16.62 -14.02 1.82
CA GLU A 100 15.61 -13.89 2.86
C GLU A 100 15.48 -12.42 3.26
N ILE A 101 14.24 -12.02 3.58
CA ILE A 101 13.98 -10.66 4.04
C ILE A 101 14.39 -10.56 5.51
N ASP A 102 15.32 -9.64 5.84
CA ASP A 102 15.81 -9.45 7.19
C ASP A 102 14.71 -9.04 8.16
N TYR A 103 13.81 -8.17 7.71
CA TYR A 103 12.69 -7.69 8.51
C TYR A 103 11.39 -7.95 7.75
N PRO A 104 10.81 -9.16 7.83
CA PRO A 104 9.62 -9.50 7.04
C PRO A 104 8.34 -8.80 7.46
N GLU A 105 8.33 -8.21 8.64
CA GLU A 105 7.19 -7.45 9.15
C GLU A 105 7.68 -6.27 9.99
N ILE A 106 7.27 -5.07 9.59
CA ILE A 106 7.48 -3.83 10.35
C ILE A 106 6.10 -3.22 10.57
N PRO A 107 5.66 -3.00 11.80
CA PRO A 107 4.33 -2.44 12.06
C PRO A 107 4.11 -1.14 11.28
N ALA A 108 3.05 -1.11 10.47
CA ALA A 108 2.70 0.09 9.74
C ALA A 108 2.11 1.15 10.66
N THR A 109 2.49 2.40 10.45
CA THR A 109 1.89 3.55 11.12
C THR A 109 1.27 4.45 10.07
N GLY A 110 0.14 5.07 10.41
CA GLY A 110 -0.58 5.90 9.47
C GLY A 110 -1.96 6.22 9.99
N THR A 111 -2.88 6.55 9.08
CA THR A 111 -4.27 6.80 9.44
C THR A 111 -5.06 5.48 9.39
N ALA A 112 -5.95 5.28 10.36
CA ALA A 112 -6.80 4.09 10.37
C ALA A 112 -7.67 4.02 9.11
N ILE A 113 -7.89 2.80 8.61
CA ILE A 113 -8.85 2.59 7.51
C ILE A 113 -10.24 2.98 8.01
N ILE A 114 -10.96 3.73 7.18
CA ILE A 114 -12.34 4.13 7.49
C ILE A 114 -13.28 3.01 7.04
N TRP A 115 -13.74 2.22 8.01
CA TRP A 115 -14.62 1.09 7.73
C TRP A 115 -16.07 1.52 7.60
N LYS A 116 -16.82 0.80 6.78
CA LYS A 116 -18.27 0.98 6.68
C LYS A 116 -18.93 0.76 8.03
N LYS A 117 -19.91 1.58 8.30
CA LYS A 117 -20.73 1.46 9.52
C LYS A 117 -21.74 0.31 9.42
#